data_fa269f8f5691ff4f7875bca0d521f945
#
_entry.id   fa269f8f5691ff4f7875bca0d521f945
#
_cell.length_a   1.000
_cell.length_b   1.000
_cell.length_c   1.000
_cell.angle_alpha   90.00
_cell.angle_beta   90.00
_cell.angle_gamma   90.00
#
_symmetry.space_group_name_H-M   'P 1'
#
loop_
_entity.id
_entity.type
_entity.pdbx_description
1 polymer ?
#
loop_
_entity_poly.entity_id
_entity_poly.type
_entity_poly.pdbx_seq_one_letter_code
_entity_poly.pdbx_strand_id
1 'polypeptide(L)'
;MGNSHLRVKLKMQIKLRHWFVSVIVIGALLIGGCTTTPQATSSQASNPQIANLPRLEGKATVEMTVKGSPIAIEVDGTDAPITAGNFVDLVQRGVYDGLVFHRVIREPQPFVVQGGDPQGKDPSFPVGELGTGSFIDSTGQPRYIPLEIKPQGAESPVYSKTLKMAGISQPPVLQHKRGAVAMARSQFPDSASAQFYFALADLQFLDGDYAVFGNVTQGMDVVDKIQQGDRIESAKVTSGADNLKKS
;
A
#
# COMPACT_ATOMS: atom_id res chain seq x y z
N MET A 1 -23.89 -57.07 -27.83
CA MET A 1 -25.15 -57.01 -27.05
C MET A 1 -24.99 -55.80 -26.17
N GLY A 2 -25.60 -54.73 -26.34
CA GLY A 2 -26.92 -54.30 -26.76
C GLY A 2 -27.25 -53.08 -25.94
N ASN A 3 -27.39 -51.93 -26.60
CA ASN A 3 -28.43 -50.90 -26.41
C ASN A 3 -28.63 -50.28 -25.01
N SER A 4 -28.92 -49.01 -24.84
CA SER A 4 -29.62 -48.04 -25.71
C SER A 4 -29.59 -46.61 -25.08
N HIS A 5 -29.66 -45.67 -25.96
CA HIS A 5 -29.98 -44.24 -25.78
C HIS A 5 -31.10 -43.89 -24.81
N LEU A 6 -30.98 -42.77 -24.07
CA LEU A 6 -32.10 -41.90 -23.80
C LEU A 6 -31.67 -40.43 -23.78
N ARG A 7 -31.99 -39.71 -24.87
CA ARG A 7 -31.98 -38.24 -24.94
C ARG A 7 -33.27 -37.71 -24.34
N VAL A 8 -33.21 -36.85 -23.36
CA VAL A 8 -34.34 -36.04 -22.96
C VAL A 8 -34.12 -34.61 -23.45
N LYS A 9 -34.90 -34.25 -24.48
CA LYS A 9 -35.07 -32.88 -24.95
C LYS A 9 -36.12 -32.20 -24.05
N LEU A 10 -35.75 -31.14 -23.34
CA LEU A 10 -36.72 -30.28 -22.69
C LEU A 10 -36.94 -29.04 -23.57
N LYS A 11 -38.10 -28.96 -24.20
CA LYS A 11 -38.62 -27.78 -24.91
C LYS A 11 -39.16 -26.79 -23.87
N MET A 12 -38.61 -25.61 -23.82
CA MET A 12 -39.17 -24.47 -23.08
C MET A 12 -39.96 -23.60 -24.05
N GLN A 13 -41.24 -23.53 -23.82
CA GLN A 13 -42.22 -22.73 -24.57
C GLN A 13 -42.18 -21.28 -24.11
N ILE A 14 -41.93 -20.39 -25.05
CA ILE A 14 -42.07 -18.94 -24.89
C ILE A 14 -43.54 -18.59 -25.10
N LYS A 15 -44.18 -18.04 -24.08
CA LYS A 15 -45.50 -17.38 -24.21
C LYS A 15 -45.32 -15.88 -24.31
N LEU A 16 -45.51 -15.38 -25.51
CA LEU A 16 -45.68 -13.98 -25.88
C LEU A 16 -47.07 -13.50 -25.43
N ARG A 17 -47.14 -12.42 -24.65
CA ARG A 17 -48.40 -11.69 -24.42
C ARG A 17 -48.20 -10.21 -24.66
N HIS A 18 -48.74 -9.79 -25.77
CA HIS A 18 -48.94 -8.39 -26.18
C HIS A 18 -49.97 -7.74 -25.27
N TRP A 19 -49.74 -6.50 -24.87
CA TRP A 19 -50.81 -5.54 -24.60
C TRP A 19 -50.34 -4.12 -24.95
N PHE A 20 -51.02 -3.61 -25.98
CA PHE A 20 -51.04 -2.22 -26.40
C PHE A 20 -51.86 -1.40 -25.40
N VAL A 21 -51.53 -0.15 -25.15
CA VAL A 21 -52.42 1.01 -25.32
C VAL A 21 -51.59 2.30 -25.23
N SER A 22 -51.78 3.13 -26.26
CA SER A 22 -51.29 4.53 -26.41
C SER A 22 -51.99 5.49 -25.48
N VAL A 23 -51.30 6.56 -25.08
CA VAL A 23 -51.88 7.93 -25.08
C VAL A 23 -50.80 8.97 -25.24
N ILE A 24 -50.95 9.82 -26.24
CA ILE A 24 -50.18 11.01 -26.55
C ILE A 24 -50.70 12.18 -25.68
N VAL A 25 -49.82 12.96 -25.06
CA VAL A 25 -50.12 14.35 -24.72
C VAL A 25 -48.85 15.22 -24.99
N ILE A 26 -49.00 16.16 -25.90
CA ILE A 26 -48.06 17.19 -26.27
C ILE A 26 -48.14 18.32 -25.23
N GLY A 27 -47.03 18.75 -24.71
CA GLY A 27 -46.95 19.98 -23.91
C GLY A 27 -45.54 20.56 -24.04
N ALA A 28 -45.36 21.53 -24.93
CA ALA A 28 -44.16 22.31 -25.08
C ALA A 28 -44.10 23.39 -24.00
N LEU A 29 -43.00 23.40 -23.23
CA LEU A 29 -42.61 24.55 -22.44
C LEU A 29 -41.09 24.75 -22.55
N LEU A 30 -40.69 25.80 -23.25
CA LEU A 30 -39.33 26.32 -23.31
C LEU A 30 -39.00 26.98 -21.96
N ILE A 31 -38.04 26.40 -21.24
CA ILE A 31 -37.34 27.11 -20.18
C ILE A 31 -35.85 26.90 -20.36
N GLY A 32 -35.11 27.99 -20.52
CA GLY A 32 -33.66 28.01 -20.67
C GLY A 32 -32.96 27.33 -19.50
N GLY A 33 -32.27 26.23 -19.80
CA GLY A 33 -31.43 25.53 -18.84
C GLY A 33 -29.97 25.94 -18.98
N CYS A 34 -29.43 26.59 -17.96
CA CYS A 34 -28.00 26.72 -17.76
C CYS A 34 -27.39 25.33 -17.81
N THR A 35 -26.46 25.10 -18.72
CA THR A 35 -25.61 23.91 -18.73
C THR A 35 -24.63 24.00 -17.56
N THR A 36 -25.02 23.50 -16.40
CA THR A 36 -24.10 23.15 -15.34
C THR A 36 -23.50 21.81 -15.72
N THR A 37 -22.26 21.85 -16.18
CA THR A 37 -21.40 20.66 -16.25
C THR A 37 -21.43 19.99 -14.87
N PRO A 38 -21.76 18.71 -14.75
CA PRO A 38 -21.58 18.03 -13.47
C PRO A 38 -20.07 17.93 -13.22
N GLN A 39 -19.58 18.83 -12.36
CA GLN A 39 -18.29 18.69 -11.73
C GLN A 39 -18.39 17.42 -10.89
N ALA A 40 -17.74 16.37 -11.32
CA ALA A 40 -17.60 15.15 -10.55
C ALA A 40 -16.80 15.49 -9.30
N THR A 41 -17.49 15.93 -8.27
CA THR A 41 -16.98 15.95 -6.92
C THR A 41 -16.76 14.49 -6.56
N SER A 42 -15.51 14.03 -6.66
CA SER A 42 -15.09 12.78 -6.06
C SER A 42 -15.22 12.93 -4.54
N SER A 43 -16.41 12.62 -4.04
CA SER A 43 -16.58 12.32 -2.63
C SER A 43 -15.76 11.05 -2.37
N GLN A 44 -14.48 11.22 -2.06
CA GLN A 44 -13.78 10.21 -1.26
C GLN A 44 -14.55 10.14 0.05
N ALA A 45 -15.48 9.19 0.12
CA ALA A 45 -16.10 8.81 1.38
C ALA A 45 -14.93 8.52 2.32
N SER A 46 -14.76 9.38 3.33
CA SER A 46 -13.74 9.24 4.35
C SER A 46 -13.98 7.89 5.03
N ASN A 47 -13.21 6.88 4.62
CA ASN A 47 -13.23 5.60 5.32
C ASN A 47 -12.79 5.92 6.76
N PRO A 48 -13.64 5.70 7.79
CA PRO A 48 -13.32 6.07 9.17
C PRO A 48 -12.04 5.44 9.67
N GLN A 49 -11.64 4.30 9.11
CA GLN A 49 -10.38 3.63 9.43
C GLN A 49 -9.16 4.41 8.93
N ILE A 50 -9.29 5.12 7.79
CA ILE A 50 -8.22 5.94 7.22
C ILE A 50 -8.06 7.27 7.98
N ALA A 51 -9.17 7.84 8.48
CA ALA A 51 -9.18 9.14 9.14
C ALA A 51 -8.34 9.16 10.43
N ASN A 52 -8.21 8.02 11.11
CA ASN A 52 -7.51 7.89 12.38
C ASN A 52 -6.05 7.39 12.23
N LEU A 53 -5.52 7.30 11.00
CA LEU A 53 -4.13 6.88 10.78
C LEU A 53 -3.19 8.09 10.82
N PRO A 54 -1.96 7.92 11.34
CA PRO A 54 -0.93 8.95 11.27
C PRO A 54 -0.68 9.37 9.81
N ARG A 55 -0.49 10.66 9.58
CA ARG A 55 -0.20 11.22 8.26
C ARG A 55 1.07 12.06 8.32
N LEU A 56 1.91 11.95 7.31
CA LEU A 56 3.04 12.86 7.12
C LEU A 56 2.65 13.92 6.09
N GLU A 57 2.76 15.20 6.47
CA GLU A 57 2.52 16.33 5.57
C GLU A 57 3.87 16.87 5.07
N GLY A 58 4.25 16.53 3.83
CA GLY A 58 5.58 16.84 3.29
C GLY A 58 6.58 15.71 3.56
N LYS A 59 7.85 16.05 3.75
CA LYS A 59 8.93 15.06 3.86
C LYS A 59 9.48 14.96 5.27
N ALA A 60 10.08 13.81 5.59
CA ALA A 60 10.88 13.59 6.78
C ALA A 60 12.15 12.82 6.43
N THR A 61 13.18 12.93 7.28
CA THR A 61 14.38 12.10 7.19
C THR A 61 14.45 11.19 8.40
N VAL A 62 14.64 9.91 8.15
CA VAL A 62 14.91 8.90 9.18
C VAL A 62 16.33 8.40 9.03
N GLU A 63 17.08 8.40 10.12
CA GLU A 63 18.36 7.73 10.22
C GLU A 63 18.17 6.39 10.91
N MET A 64 18.59 5.32 10.24
CA MET A 64 18.56 3.96 10.76
C MET A 64 19.98 3.45 10.89
N THR A 65 20.35 2.93 12.06
CA THR A 65 21.70 2.39 12.32
C THR A 65 21.67 0.87 12.25
N VAL A 66 22.57 0.31 11.43
CA VAL A 66 22.79 -1.14 11.29
C VAL A 66 24.28 -1.42 11.34
N LYS A 67 24.72 -2.31 12.21
CA LYS A 67 26.16 -2.63 12.42
C LYS A 67 27.02 -1.38 12.64
N GLY A 68 26.50 -0.45 13.45
CA GLY A 68 27.19 0.82 13.77
C GLY A 68 27.25 1.80 12.60
N SER A 69 26.62 1.54 11.46
CA SER A 69 26.66 2.38 10.26
C SER A 69 25.29 2.99 9.98
N PRO A 70 25.20 4.30 9.67
CA PRO A 70 23.92 4.96 9.41
C PRO A 70 23.43 4.73 7.98
N ILE A 71 22.12 4.65 7.85
CA ILE A 71 21.36 4.66 6.60
C ILE A 71 20.38 5.83 6.69
N ALA A 72 20.51 6.84 5.83
CA ALA A 72 19.58 7.95 5.77
C ALA A 72 18.47 7.64 4.75
N ILE A 73 17.21 7.78 5.19
CA ILE A 73 16.02 7.51 4.41
C ILE A 73 15.20 8.79 4.33
N GLU A 74 14.99 9.32 3.13
CA GLU A 74 13.99 10.35 2.90
C GLU A 74 12.62 9.68 2.75
N VAL A 75 11.66 10.12 3.55
CA VAL A 75 10.28 9.61 3.60
C VAL A 75 9.34 10.66 3.00
N ASP A 76 8.52 10.29 2.04
CA ASP A 76 7.70 11.19 1.24
C ASP A 76 6.21 11.11 1.62
N GLY A 77 5.76 12.05 2.45
CA GLY A 77 4.36 12.21 2.81
C GLY A 77 3.54 13.03 1.81
N THR A 78 4.18 13.61 0.78
CA THR A 78 3.45 14.32 -0.28
C THR A 78 2.74 13.35 -1.21
N ASP A 79 3.39 12.24 -1.53
CA ASP A 79 2.89 11.25 -2.47
C ASP A 79 2.41 9.95 -1.79
N ALA A 80 2.81 9.72 -0.52
CA ALA A 80 2.37 8.57 0.29
C ALA A 80 2.08 8.97 1.76
N PRO A 81 1.11 9.89 2.02
CA PRO A 81 0.93 10.50 3.35
C PRO A 81 0.64 9.50 4.48
N ILE A 82 -0.17 8.47 4.25
CA ILE A 82 -0.52 7.48 5.29
C ILE A 82 0.64 6.51 5.51
N THR A 83 1.21 6.01 4.44
CA THR A 83 2.30 5.02 4.51
C THR A 83 3.54 5.64 5.16
N ALA A 84 3.92 6.84 4.71
CA ALA A 84 5.00 7.63 5.29
C ALA A 84 4.71 7.99 6.76
N GLY A 85 3.48 8.44 7.05
CA GLY A 85 3.05 8.79 8.40
C GLY A 85 3.09 7.61 9.35
N ASN A 86 2.62 6.44 8.92
CA ASN A 86 2.72 5.21 9.69
C ASN A 86 4.18 4.85 10.01
N PHE A 87 5.06 4.89 9.01
CA PHE A 87 6.48 4.57 9.21
C PHE A 87 7.14 5.54 10.19
N VAL A 88 6.93 6.85 10.04
CA VAL A 88 7.50 7.89 10.92
C VAL A 88 6.95 7.77 12.34
N ASP A 89 5.65 7.49 12.52
CA ASP A 89 5.06 7.24 13.84
C ASP A 89 5.68 6.02 14.54
N LEU A 90 5.89 4.93 13.80
CA LEU A 90 6.54 3.73 14.35
C LEU A 90 8.01 3.97 14.70
N VAL A 91 8.74 4.77 13.91
CA VAL A 91 10.10 5.23 14.25
C VAL A 91 10.10 6.03 15.54
N GLN A 92 9.20 7.03 15.68
CA GLN A 92 9.10 7.85 16.89
C GLN A 92 8.73 7.06 18.14
N ARG A 93 8.02 5.94 17.97
CA ARG A 93 7.67 5.01 19.06
C ARG A 93 8.80 4.03 19.39
N GLY A 94 9.93 4.04 18.68
CA GLY A 94 11.02 3.08 18.86
C GLY A 94 10.63 1.63 18.52
N VAL A 95 9.62 1.46 17.67
CA VAL A 95 9.15 0.11 17.28
C VAL A 95 10.25 -0.64 16.56
N TYR A 96 10.98 0.03 15.69
CA TYR A 96 12.01 -0.60 14.85
C TYR A 96 13.31 -0.94 15.57
N ASP A 97 13.59 -0.34 16.73
CA ASP A 97 14.81 -0.59 17.49
C ASP A 97 14.89 -2.06 17.93
N GLY A 98 15.97 -2.72 17.56
CA GLY A 98 16.21 -4.14 17.85
C GLY A 98 15.53 -5.13 16.91
N LEU A 99 14.71 -4.69 15.95
CA LEU A 99 14.06 -5.58 14.99
C LEU A 99 15.04 -6.14 13.96
N VAL A 100 14.70 -7.28 13.40
CA VAL A 100 15.56 -8.10 12.52
C VAL A 100 15.22 -7.88 11.06
N PHE A 101 16.23 -7.87 10.21
CA PHE A 101 16.06 -8.11 8.78
C PHE A 101 15.92 -9.62 8.56
N HIS A 102 14.67 -10.06 8.49
CA HIS A 102 14.33 -11.50 8.46
C HIS A 102 14.32 -12.10 7.05
N ARG A 103 14.35 -11.27 6.01
CA ARG A 103 14.36 -11.74 4.62
C ARG A 103 15.31 -10.89 3.78
N VAL A 104 16.35 -11.52 3.24
CA VAL A 104 17.34 -10.88 2.38
C VAL A 104 17.53 -11.74 1.14
N ILE A 105 17.21 -11.20 -0.04
CA ILE A 105 17.27 -11.91 -1.31
C ILE A 105 18.21 -11.16 -2.26
N ARG A 106 19.33 -11.83 -2.62
CA ARG A 106 20.33 -11.32 -3.57
C ARG A 106 20.52 -12.24 -4.77
N GLU A 107 20.20 -13.52 -4.61
CA GLU A 107 20.33 -14.51 -5.65
C GLU A 107 18.96 -15.04 -6.10
N PRO A 108 18.76 -15.38 -7.40
CA PRO A 108 19.71 -15.26 -8.51
C PRO A 108 19.91 -13.82 -8.99
N GLN A 109 19.13 -12.86 -8.49
CA GLN A 109 19.23 -11.42 -8.78
C GLN A 109 18.95 -10.61 -7.52
N PRO A 110 19.62 -9.44 -7.33
CA PRO A 110 19.30 -8.55 -6.23
C PRO A 110 17.82 -8.18 -6.22
N PHE A 111 17.17 -8.40 -5.08
CA PHE A 111 15.74 -8.15 -4.92
C PHE A 111 15.48 -7.22 -3.74
N VAL A 112 15.37 -7.74 -2.51
CA VAL A 112 15.00 -6.95 -1.35
C VAL A 112 15.78 -7.32 -0.08
N VAL A 113 15.86 -6.33 0.82
CA VAL A 113 16.19 -6.49 2.24
C VAL A 113 14.96 -6.10 3.04
N GLN A 114 14.26 -7.05 3.65
CA GLN A 114 13.00 -6.85 4.36
C GLN A 114 13.17 -7.07 5.86
N GLY A 115 12.61 -6.16 6.65
CA GLY A 115 12.60 -6.19 8.11
C GLY A 115 11.33 -5.57 8.68
N GLY A 116 11.37 -5.26 9.99
CA GLY A 116 10.28 -4.53 10.65
C GLY A 116 9.15 -5.41 11.18
N ASP A 117 9.35 -6.73 11.32
CA ASP A 117 8.40 -7.60 12.02
C ASP A 117 8.55 -7.41 13.54
N PRO A 118 7.52 -6.93 14.27
CA PRO A 118 7.62 -6.67 15.71
C PRO A 118 7.91 -7.92 16.56
N GLN A 119 7.60 -9.13 16.08
CA GLN A 119 7.93 -10.38 16.76
C GLN A 119 9.46 -10.58 16.89
N GLY A 120 10.25 -9.97 15.99
CA GLY A 120 11.71 -9.99 16.04
C GLY A 120 12.32 -9.22 17.21
N LYS A 121 11.50 -8.51 18.03
CA LYS A 121 11.92 -7.89 19.30
C LYS A 121 12.36 -8.95 20.31
N ASP A 122 11.73 -10.12 20.29
CA ASP A 122 12.11 -11.25 21.11
C ASP A 122 13.32 -11.98 20.45
N PRO A 123 14.49 -11.99 21.09
CA PRO A 123 15.66 -12.64 20.53
C PRO A 123 15.53 -14.16 20.46
N SER A 124 14.57 -14.76 21.18
CA SER A 124 14.28 -16.20 21.14
C SER A 124 13.35 -16.58 19.99
N PHE A 125 12.68 -15.63 19.34
CA PHE A 125 11.79 -15.89 18.21
C PHE A 125 12.61 -16.32 16.96
N PRO A 126 12.33 -17.47 16.36
CA PRO A 126 13.12 -17.96 15.22
C PRO A 126 13.04 -17.01 14.02
N VAL A 127 14.18 -16.58 13.51
CA VAL A 127 14.25 -15.64 12.36
C VAL A 127 13.49 -16.17 11.14
N GLY A 128 13.50 -17.47 10.91
CA GLY A 128 12.80 -18.13 9.79
C GLY A 128 11.27 -18.12 9.90
N GLU A 129 10.72 -17.79 11.08
CA GLU A 129 9.27 -17.72 11.34
C GLU A 129 8.76 -16.26 11.33
N LEU A 130 9.67 -15.27 11.25
CA LEU A 130 9.33 -13.86 11.10
C LEU A 130 8.71 -13.59 9.72
N GLY A 131 7.94 -12.52 9.63
CA GLY A 131 7.28 -12.07 8.39
C GLY A 131 5.76 -12.07 8.46
N THR A 132 5.19 -12.50 9.60
CA THR A 132 3.73 -12.57 9.82
C THR A 132 3.24 -11.58 10.87
N GLY A 133 4.14 -10.96 11.65
CA GLY A 133 3.81 -10.05 12.73
C GLY A 133 3.33 -8.69 12.24
N SER A 134 2.48 -8.05 13.07
CA SER A 134 1.94 -6.71 12.86
C SER A 134 2.20 -5.85 14.09
N PHE A 135 2.25 -4.53 13.91
CA PHE A 135 2.28 -3.61 15.04
C PHE A 135 0.94 -3.66 15.80
N ILE A 136 1.01 -3.89 17.11
CA ILE A 136 -0.16 -3.85 18.01
C ILE A 136 -0.21 -2.45 18.65
N ASP A 137 -1.32 -1.79 18.48
CA ASP A 137 -1.53 -0.44 19.02
C ASP A 137 -1.85 -0.45 20.53
N SER A 138 -2.08 0.74 21.10
CA SER A 138 -2.40 0.89 22.53
C SER A 138 -3.73 0.27 22.95
N THR A 139 -4.60 -0.10 22.00
CA THR A 139 -5.87 -0.79 22.26
C THR A 139 -5.72 -2.32 22.25
N GLY A 140 -4.53 -2.82 21.96
CA GLY A 140 -4.26 -4.25 21.81
C GLY A 140 -4.68 -4.82 20.45
N GLN A 141 -4.97 -3.96 19.47
CA GLN A 141 -5.37 -4.37 18.12
C GLN A 141 -4.22 -4.17 17.11
N PRO A 142 -4.13 -5.02 16.09
CA PRO A 142 -3.18 -4.81 15.02
C PRO A 142 -3.56 -3.57 14.21
N ARG A 143 -2.60 -2.65 14.03
CA ARG A 143 -2.77 -1.50 13.15
C ARG A 143 -2.36 -1.88 11.73
N TYR A 144 -3.35 -1.94 10.85
CA TYR A 144 -3.14 -2.05 9.41
C TYR A 144 -3.35 -0.72 8.71
N ILE A 145 -2.64 -0.52 7.62
CA ILE A 145 -2.78 0.65 6.75
C ILE A 145 -3.25 0.21 5.35
N PRO A 146 -3.99 1.06 4.63
CA PRO A 146 -4.39 0.77 3.26
C PRO A 146 -3.19 0.75 2.33
N LEU A 147 -3.28 -0.05 1.26
CA LEU A 147 -2.41 0.14 0.10
C LEU A 147 -2.62 1.56 -0.43
N GLU A 148 -1.52 2.31 -0.59
CA GLU A 148 -1.54 3.72 -0.97
C GLU A 148 -0.56 3.94 -2.12
N ILE A 149 -1.09 4.25 -3.31
CA ILE A 149 -0.26 4.44 -4.50
C ILE A 149 -0.77 5.65 -5.28
N LYS A 150 0.07 6.66 -5.50
CA LYS A 150 -0.27 7.84 -6.30
C LYS A 150 0.16 7.63 -7.75
N PRO A 151 -0.78 7.56 -8.72
CA PRO A 151 -0.45 7.50 -10.13
C PRO A 151 0.14 8.84 -10.62
N GLN A 152 1.00 8.80 -11.60
CA GLN A 152 1.50 10.01 -12.25
C GLN A 152 0.34 10.83 -12.83
N GLY A 153 0.36 12.14 -12.60
CA GLY A 153 -0.69 13.07 -13.03
C GLY A 153 -1.95 13.09 -12.15
N ALA A 154 -2.04 12.22 -11.13
CA ALA A 154 -3.15 12.26 -10.18
C ALA A 154 -2.89 13.27 -9.06
N GLU A 155 -3.94 13.96 -8.59
CA GLU A 155 -3.86 14.87 -7.45
C GLU A 155 -3.68 14.12 -6.13
N SER A 156 -4.29 12.94 -6.01
CA SER A 156 -4.33 12.14 -4.77
C SER A 156 -3.97 10.68 -5.01
N PRO A 157 -3.47 9.98 -3.97
CA PRO A 157 -3.25 8.54 -4.04
C PRO A 157 -4.56 7.74 -4.23
N VAL A 158 -4.42 6.56 -4.82
CA VAL A 158 -5.43 5.49 -4.82
C VAL A 158 -5.23 4.66 -3.56
N TYR A 159 -6.32 4.39 -2.86
CA TYR A 159 -6.30 3.60 -1.62
C TYR A 159 -6.95 2.24 -1.81
N SER A 160 -6.46 1.24 -1.07
CA SER A 160 -7.06 -0.10 -0.93
C SER A 160 -7.17 -0.89 -2.22
N LYS A 161 -6.48 -0.47 -3.27
CA LYS A 161 -6.46 -1.13 -4.59
C LYS A 161 -5.09 -0.99 -5.22
N THR A 162 -4.66 -2.03 -5.94
CA THR A 162 -3.54 -1.90 -6.88
C THR A 162 -3.95 -1.00 -8.04
N LEU A 163 -2.99 -0.40 -8.76
CA LEU A 163 -3.33 0.42 -9.94
C LEU A 163 -4.08 -0.41 -10.98
N LYS A 164 -3.71 -1.68 -11.14
CA LYS A 164 -4.42 -2.62 -12.03
C LYS A 164 -5.87 -2.82 -11.61
N MET A 165 -6.14 -3.04 -10.31
CA MET A 165 -7.52 -3.18 -9.77
C MET A 165 -8.34 -1.90 -9.92
N ALA A 166 -7.68 -0.74 -9.92
CA ALA A 166 -8.30 0.56 -10.15
C ALA A 166 -8.51 0.89 -11.64
N GLY A 167 -8.02 0.03 -12.56
CA GLY A 167 -8.09 0.27 -14.00
C GLY A 167 -7.15 1.39 -14.48
N ILE A 168 -6.09 1.69 -13.72
CA ILE A 168 -5.15 2.77 -13.98
C ILE A 168 -3.90 2.20 -14.65
N SER A 169 -3.53 2.76 -15.80
CA SER A 169 -2.34 2.37 -16.58
C SER A 169 -1.13 3.26 -16.36
N GLN A 170 -1.33 4.46 -15.78
CA GLN A 170 -0.24 5.37 -15.46
C GLN A 170 0.67 4.75 -14.39
N PRO A 171 2.00 4.88 -14.54
CA PRO A 171 2.92 4.38 -13.52
C PRO A 171 2.77 5.19 -12.22
N PRO A 172 3.19 4.64 -11.07
CA PRO A 172 3.19 5.38 -9.82
C PRO A 172 4.23 6.52 -9.84
N VAL A 173 3.98 7.58 -9.04
CA VAL A 173 4.94 8.68 -8.82
C VAL A 173 6.19 8.12 -8.13
N LEU A 174 6.01 7.39 -7.04
CA LEU A 174 7.08 6.72 -6.32
C LEU A 174 7.24 5.30 -6.87
N GLN A 175 8.39 5.05 -7.49
CA GLN A 175 8.69 3.80 -8.18
C GLN A 175 9.70 2.96 -7.42
N HIS A 176 9.70 1.66 -7.65
CA HIS A 176 10.69 0.72 -7.11
C HIS A 176 12.03 0.84 -7.84
N LYS A 177 12.71 1.97 -7.65
CA LYS A 177 14.11 2.12 -8.04
C LYS A 177 15.02 1.52 -6.97
N ARG A 178 16.28 1.20 -7.34
CA ARG A 178 17.26 0.79 -6.34
C ARG A 178 17.34 1.84 -5.21
N GLY A 179 17.22 1.38 -3.97
CA GLY A 179 17.16 2.23 -2.78
C GLY A 179 15.76 2.67 -2.38
N ALA A 180 14.71 2.37 -3.17
CA ALA A 180 13.33 2.61 -2.76
C ALA A 180 13.00 1.88 -1.47
N VAL A 181 12.21 2.54 -0.62
CA VAL A 181 11.67 1.97 0.63
C VAL A 181 10.17 1.80 0.47
N ALA A 182 9.68 0.57 0.64
CA ALA A 182 8.29 0.24 0.43
C ALA A 182 7.74 -0.64 1.56
N MET A 183 6.41 -0.58 1.78
CA MET A 183 5.75 -1.44 2.77
C MET A 183 5.55 -2.85 2.24
N ALA A 184 5.93 -3.80 3.07
CA ALA A 184 5.54 -5.20 2.86
C ALA A 184 4.07 -5.40 3.24
N ARG A 185 3.39 -6.28 2.51
CA ARG A 185 1.99 -6.67 2.75
C ARG A 185 1.75 -8.13 2.37
N SER A 186 0.65 -8.69 2.84
CA SER A 186 0.14 -9.97 2.36
C SER A 186 -0.52 -9.81 0.97
N GLN A 187 -1.24 -10.83 0.52
CA GLN A 187 -2.02 -10.73 -0.73
C GLN A 187 -3.16 -9.69 -0.68
N PHE A 188 -3.62 -9.31 0.53
CA PHE A 188 -4.68 -8.32 0.70
C PHE A 188 -4.11 -6.89 0.63
N PRO A 189 -4.75 -5.96 -0.11
CA PRO A 189 -4.26 -4.59 -0.24
C PRO A 189 -4.08 -3.86 1.11
N ASP A 190 -5.01 -4.06 2.05
CA ASP A 190 -5.04 -3.34 3.33
C ASP A 190 -4.46 -4.17 4.47
N SER A 191 -3.31 -4.79 4.24
CA SER A 191 -2.65 -5.68 5.21
C SER A 191 -1.24 -5.24 5.62
N ALA A 192 -0.75 -4.11 5.10
CA ALA A 192 0.51 -3.54 5.54
C ALA A 192 0.40 -3.04 6.98
N SER A 193 1.48 -3.14 7.76
CA SER A 193 1.54 -2.70 9.17
C SER A 193 2.88 -2.06 9.50
N ALA A 194 3.86 -2.82 9.98
CA ALA A 194 5.18 -2.34 10.35
C ALA A 194 6.30 -2.80 9.39
N GLN A 195 6.09 -3.91 8.67
CA GLN A 195 7.14 -4.48 7.85
C GLN A 195 7.40 -3.66 6.59
N PHE A 196 8.67 -3.42 6.30
CA PHE A 196 9.13 -2.67 5.13
C PHE A 196 10.30 -3.38 4.44
N TYR A 197 10.65 -2.94 3.25
CA TYR A 197 11.83 -3.42 2.54
C TYR A 197 12.56 -2.33 1.79
N PHE A 198 13.87 -2.52 1.63
CA PHE A 198 14.71 -1.78 0.70
C PHE A 198 14.79 -2.54 -0.63
N ALA A 199 14.60 -1.86 -1.75
CA ALA A 199 14.83 -2.42 -3.07
C ALA A 199 16.33 -2.43 -3.41
N LEU A 200 16.87 -3.60 -3.73
CA LEU A 200 18.29 -3.75 -4.08
C LEU A 200 18.59 -3.49 -5.56
N ALA A 201 17.55 -3.40 -6.38
CA ALA A 201 17.61 -3.13 -7.81
C ALA A 201 16.35 -2.35 -8.24
N ASP A 202 16.27 -1.99 -9.52
CA ASP A 202 15.05 -1.47 -10.12
C ASP A 202 14.05 -2.62 -10.28
N LEU A 203 12.91 -2.55 -9.57
CA LEU A 203 11.91 -3.61 -9.48
C LEU A 203 10.57 -3.15 -10.05
N GLN A 204 10.57 -2.69 -11.31
CA GLN A 204 9.39 -2.10 -11.97
C GLN A 204 8.16 -3.02 -11.96
N PHE A 205 8.36 -4.34 -11.90
CA PHE A 205 7.26 -5.31 -11.85
C PHE A 205 6.45 -5.26 -10.53
N LEU A 206 6.95 -4.55 -9.50
CA LEU A 206 6.22 -4.27 -8.25
C LEU A 206 5.47 -2.93 -8.30
N ASP A 207 5.74 -2.09 -9.31
CA ASP A 207 5.11 -0.79 -9.45
C ASP A 207 3.59 -0.92 -9.63
N GLY A 208 2.84 -0.18 -8.84
CA GLY A 208 1.38 -0.27 -8.82
C GLY A 208 0.79 -1.37 -7.95
N ASP A 209 1.61 -2.29 -7.41
CA ASP A 209 1.17 -3.36 -6.52
C ASP A 209 1.60 -3.17 -5.06
N TYR A 210 2.67 -2.40 -4.80
CA TYR A 210 3.18 -2.10 -3.45
C TYR A 210 3.41 -0.61 -3.28
N ALA A 211 3.23 -0.13 -2.04
CA ALA A 211 3.37 1.28 -1.68
C ALA A 211 4.84 1.63 -1.39
N VAL A 212 5.51 2.28 -2.34
CA VAL A 212 6.77 2.98 -2.10
C VAL A 212 6.44 4.27 -1.35
N PHE A 213 7.20 4.57 -0.30
CA PHE A 213 6.97 5.77 0.53
C PHE A 213 8.25 6.56 0.82
N GLY A 214 9.38 6.16 0.29
CA GLY A 214 10.65 6.85 0.50
C GLY A 214 11.80 6.20 -0.27
N ASN A 215 12.97 6.73 -0.05
CA ASN A 215 14.21 6.21 -0.64
C ASN A 215 15.41 6.43 0.27
N VAL A 216 16.40 5.55 0.15
CA VAL A 216 17.71 5.69 0.78
C VAL A 216 18.47 6.80 0.07
N THR A 217 18.84 7.85 0.81
CA THR A 217 19.64 8.99 0.30
C THR A 217 21.11 8.85 0.61
N GLN A 218 21.46 8.14 1.70
CA GLN A 218 22.83 7.82 2.09
C GLN A 218 22.90 6.43 2.74
N GLY A 219 24.01 5.74 2.60
CA GLY A 219 24.23 4.43 3.22
C GLY A 219 23.66 3.25 2.44
N MET A 220 23.47 3.39 1.12
CA MET A 220 23.04 2.26 0.29
C MET A 220 24.07 1.13 0.25
N ASP A 221 25.35 1.45 0.43
CA ASP A 221 26.43 0.45 0.60
C ASP A 221 26.33 -0.31 1.94
N VAL A 222 25.71 0.28 2.97
CA VAL A 222 25.37 -0.40 4.23
C VAL A 222 24.22 -1.36 3.96
N VAL A 223 23.16 -0.92 3.27
CA VAL A 223 22.02 -1.78 2.88
C VAL A 223 22.50 -3.00 2.09
N ASP A 224 23.45 -2.83 1.18
CA ASP A 224 24.02 -3.93 0.39
C ASP A 224 24.72 -5.00 1.23
N LYS A 225 25.21 -4.63 2.42
CA LYS A 225 25.94 -5.52 3.33
C LYS A 225 25.05 -6.17 4.41
N ILE A 226 23.77 -5.75 4.52
CA ILE A 226 22.83 -6.35 5.48
C ILE A 226 22.65 -7.83 5.16
N GLN A 227 22.74 -8.67 6.17
CA GLN A 227 22.49 -10.11 6.09
C GLN A 227 21.21 -10.45 6.83
N GLN A 228 20.61 -11.58 6.47
CA GLN A 228 19.49 -12.13 7.24
C GLN A 228 19.92 -12.39 8.68
N GLY A 229 19.14 -11.88 9.64
CA GLY A 229 19.46 -11.92 11.06
C GLY A 229 20.10 -10.64 11.59
N ASP A 230 20.62 -9.74 10.74
CA ASP A 230 21.10 -8.43 11.20
C ASP A 230 19.97 -7.62 11.83
N ARG A 231 20.33 -6.78 12.81
CA ARG A 231 19.35 -5.98 13.57
C ARG A 231 19.46 -4.50 13.24
N ILE A 232 18.31 -3.84 13.30
CA ILE A 232 18.21 -2.38 13.38
C ILE A 232 18.59 -1.99 14.82
N GLU A 233 19.73 -1.34 15.00
CA GLU A 233 20.20 -0.91 16.32
C GLU A 233 19.36 0.25 16.84
N SER A 234 19.05 1.20 15.95
CA SER A 234 18.14 2.33 16.22
C SER A 234 17.57 2.89 14.95
N ALA A 235 16.38 3.51 15.06
CA ALA A 235 15.80 4.34 14.01
C ALA A 235 15.29 5.65 14.63
N LYS A 236 15.68 6.80 14.05
CA LYS A 236 15.35 8.13 14.59
C LYS A 236 14.94 9.07 13.46
N VAL A 237 13.91 9.90 13.71
CA VAL A 237 13.56 11.01 12.82
C VAL A 237 14.55 12.14 13.07
N THR A 238 15.36 12.48 12.08
CA THR A 238 16.39 13.53 12.17
C THR A 238 15.93 14.86 11.59
N SER A 239 14.89 14.84 10.75
CA SER A 239 14.29 16.03 10.14
C SER A 239 12.83 15.78 9.81
N GLY A 240 11.98 16.83 9.83
CA GLY A 240 10.57 16.76 9.45
C GLY A 240 9.67 16.07 10.47
N ALA A 241 10.06 15.93 11.72
CA ALA A 241 9.25 15.33 12.78
C ALA A 241 7.91 16.05 12.99
N ASP A 242 7.88 17.39 12.84
CA ASP A 242 6.69 18.23 13.01
C ASP A 242 5.67 18.08 11.86
N ASN A 243 6.09 17.50 10.75
CA ASN A 243 5.22 17.19 9.63
C ASN A 243 4.29 16.00 9.93
N LEU A 244 4.56 15.23 10.99
CA LEU A 244 3.70 14.12 11.39
C LEU A 244 2.45 14.64 12.10
N LYS A 245 1.29 14.35 11.52
CA LYS A 245 -0.03 14.59 12.12
C LYS A 245 -0.55 13.26 12.70
N LYS A 246 -0.78 13.27 14.01
CA LYS A 246 -1.41 12.16 14.73
C LYS A 246 -2.87 12.51 14.96
N SER A 247 -3.75 11.58 14.71
CA SER A 247 -5.19 11.71 15.00
C SER A 247 -5.44 11.61 16.49
#